data_ae66f97092ec2734b5b788b88828aa91
#
_entry.id   ae66f97092ec2734b5b788b88828aa91
#
_cell.length_a   1.000
_cell.length_b   1.000
_cell.length_c   1.000
_cell.angle_alpha   90.00
_cell.angle_beta   90.00
_cell.angle_gamma   90.00
#
_symmetry.space_group_name_H-M   'P 1'
#
loop_
_entity.id
_entity.type
_entity.pdbx_description
1 polymer ?
#
loop_
_entity_poly.entity_id
_entity_poly.type
_entity_poly.pdbx_seq_one_letter_code
_entity_poly.pdbx_strand_id
1 'polypeptide(L)'
;MCIRDSRQTEGFNPHPKMVFSMPLSMYQESLCEFVDMEMDGAGYDEIAARLAAAFPPGLRVTAAAAPVFPVKRIKYAVYRIGIVTSLAAAEAERALAGPMPVEKRGKSGVRTLDIRPLIRDCAVAQTGDGLALDATVDASGESYLNPSYIAAFLDPAAEDVRVLRRRFLLADGGAFC
;
A
#
# COMPACT_ATOMS: atom_id res chain seq x y z
N MET A 1 1.53 -10.44 -23.21
CA MET A 1 1.29 -8.98 -23.38
C MET A 1 2.34 -8.43 -24.31
N CYS A 2 1.95 -7.89 -25.46
CA CYS A 2 2.92 -7.27 -26.36
C CYS A 2 3.16 -5.82 -25.90
N ILE A 3 4.31 -5.56 -25.28
CA ILE A 3 4.69 -4.25 -24.73
C ILE A 3 5.28 -3.34 -25.85
N ARG A 4 4.89 -3.58 -27.11
CA ARG A 4 5.50 -2.89 -28.26
C ARG A 4 5.29 -1.37 -28.26
N ASP A 5 4.21 -0.91 -27.61
CA ASP A 5 3.81 0.50 -27.62
C ASP A 5 4.30 1.26 -26.37
N SER A 6 5.01 0.60 -25.44
CA SER A 6 5.60 1.28 -24.29
C SER A 6 6.97 1.84 -24.66
N ARG A 7 7.22 3.10 -24.27
CA ARG A 7 8.55 3.69 -24.39
C ARG A 7 9.55 2.96 -23.52
N GLN A 8 10.74 2.77 -24.07
CA GLN A 8 11.82 2.08 -23.38
C GLN A 8 12.78 3.09 -22.72
N THR A 9 13.45 2.65 -21.65
CA THR A 9 14.58 3.40 -21.10
C THR A 9 15.75 3.38 -22.08
N GLU A 10 16.55 4.44 -22.06
CA GLU A 10 17.82 4.47 -22.80
C GLU A 10 18.88 3.67 -22.04
N GLY A 11 19.75 2.97 -22.76
CA GLY A 11 20.86 2.25 -22.15
C GLY A 11 21.07 0.84 -22.72
N PHE A 12 21.99 0.10 -22.12
CA PHE A 12 22.43 -1.22 -22.59
C PHE A 12 21.35 -2.31 -22.42
N ASN A 13 20.48 -2.18 -21.41
CA ASN A 13 19.33 -3.06 -21.20
C ASN A 13 18.05 -2.24 -21.17
N PRO A 14 17.44 -1.93 -22.33
CA PRO A 14 16.20 -1.17 -22.38
C PRO A 14 15.04 -1.95 -21.76
N HIS A 15 14.26 -1.28 -20.93
CA HIS A 15 13.03 -1.82 -20.32
C HIS A 15 11.92 -0.78 -20.36
N PRO A 16 10.63 -1.18 -20.28
CA PRO A 16 9.52 -0.25 -20.32
C PRO A 16 9.64 0.83 -19.24
N LYS A 17 9.40 2.09 -19.61
CA LYS A 17 9.34 3.20 -18.66
C LYS A 17 8.05 3.12 -17.88
N MET A 18 8.12 2.53 -16.70
CA MET A 18 6.99 2.36 -15.78
C MET A 18 7.39 2.71 -14.37
N VAL A 19 6.50 3.40 -13.65
CA VAL A 19 6.66 3.73 -12.23
C VAL A 19 5.41 3.24 -11.50
N PHE A 20 5.59 2.35 -10.56
CA PHE A 20 4.50 1.79 -9.75
C PHE A 20 4.33 2.59 -8.46
N SER A 21 3.08 2.63 -7.96
CA SER A 21 2.82 2.98 -6.57
C SER A 21 3.55 2.02 -5.64
N MET A 22 3.62 2.34 -4.33
CA MET A 22 4.29 1.48 -3.36
C MET A 22 3.75 0.04 -3.45
N PRO A 23 4.62 -0.96 -3.69
CA PRO A 23 4.21 -2.35 -3.88
C PRO A 23 3.34 -2.86 -2.72
N LEU A 24 2.34 -3.68 -3.04
CA LEU A 24 1.53 -4.36 -2.06
C LEU A 24 2.34 -5.53 -1.48
N SER A 25 2.33 -5.67 -0.15
CA SER A 25 2.98 -6.81 0.50
C SER A 25 2.17 -8.08 0.29
N MET A 26 2.83 -9.23 0.42
CA MET A 26 2.18 -10.54 0.33
C MET A 26 1.01 -10.63 1.32
N TYR A 27 -0.06 -11.31 0.92
CA TYR A 27 -1.28 -11.53 1.71
C TYR A 27 -2.05 -10.26 2.07
N GLN A 28 -1.86 -9.17 1.31
CA GLN A 28 -2.61 -7.94 1.46
C GLN A 28 -3.48 -7.71 0.23
N GLU A 29 -4.62 -7.04 0.43
CA GLU A 29 -5.56 -6.64 -0.60
C GLU A 29 -5.46 -5.14 -0.87
N SER A 30 -5.87 -4.70 -2.06
CA SER A 30 -5.90 -3.29 -2.41
C SER A 30 -7.09 -2.95 -3.30
N LEU A 31 -7.68 -1.78 -3.06
CA LEU A 31 -8.69 -1.17 -3.92
C LEU A 31 -8.08 -0.13 -4.87
N CYS A 32 -6.79 0.19 -4.72
CA CYS A 32 -6.13 1.26 -5.47
C CYS A 32 -4.65 0.92 -5.70
N GLU A 33 -4.30 0.65 -6.94
CA GLU A 33 -2.91 0.53 -7.37
C GLU A 33 -2.72 1.40 -8.61
N PHE A 34 -1.59 2.07 -8.68
CA PHE A 34 -1.28 2.97 -9.80
C PHE A 34 0.02 2.57 -10.48
N VAL A 35 0.04 2.75 -11.78
CA VAL A 35 1.23 2.65 -12.60
C VAL A 35 1.24 3.78 -13.62
N ASP A 36 2.29 4.60 -13.59
CA ASP A 36 2.57 5.56 -14.66
C ASP A 36 3.36 4.84 -15.74
N MET A 37 2.91 4.94 -16.98
CA MET A 37 3.58 4.35 -18.17
C MET A 37 3.70 5.38 -19.27
N GLU A 38 4.86 5.45 -19.95
CA GLU A 38 5.00 6.19 -21.19
C GLU A 38 4.61 5.26 -22.37
N MET A 39 3.56 5.65 -23.09
CA MET A 39 3.01 4.89 -24.22
C MET A 39 2.95 5.75 -25.47
N ASP A 40 3.18 5.16 -26.65
CA ASP A 40 3.01 5.81 -27.95
C ASP A 40 1.77 5.26 -28.67
N GLY A 41 0.92 6.17 -29.16
CA GLY A 41 -0.08 5.89 -30.19
C GLY A 41 -1.38 5.20 -29.78
N ALA A 42 -1.53 4.69 -28.53
CA ALA A 42 -2.75 4.02 -28.09
C ALA A 42 -3.66 4.95 -27.26
N GLY A 43 -4.98 4.85 -27.47
CA GLY A 43 -5.98 5.52 -26.63
C GLY A 43 -6.09 4.88 -25.23
N TYR A 44 -6.53 5.66 -24.24
CA TYR A 44 -6.65 5.18 -22.85
C TYR A 44 -7.58 3.98 -22.71
N ASP A 45 -8.71 3.98 -23.41
CA ASP A 45 -9.66 2.85 -23.37
C ASP A 45 -9.05 1.58 -23.98
N GLU A 46 -8.27 1.70 -25.04
CA GLU A 46 -7.55 0.58 -25.64
C GLU A 46 -6.49 0.03 -24.68
N ILE A 47 -5.72 0.91 -24.03
CA ILE A 47 -4.71 0.52 -23.02
C ILE A 47 -5.40 -0.24 -21.88
N ALA A 48 -6.50 0.30 -21.34
CA ALA A 48 -7.26 -0.33 -20.27
C ALA A 48 -7.78 -1.72 -20.66
N ALA A 49 -8.36 -1.85 -21.86
CA ALA A 49 -8.89 -3.12 -22.37
C ALA A 49 -7.78 -4.17 -22.57
N ARG A 50 -6.64 -3.77 -23.14
CA ARG A 50 -5.49 -4.67 -23.37
C ARG A 50 -4.86 -5.13 -22.05
N LEU A 51 -4.74 -4.25 -21.07
CA LEU A 51 -4.25 -4.61 -19.72
C LEU A 51 -5.22 -5.53 -19.02
N ALA A 52 -6.53 -5.24 -19.05
CA ALA A 52 -7.56 -6.08 -18.43
C ALA A 52 -7.57 -7.51 -19.03
N ALA A 53 -7.37 -7.64 -20.34
CA ALA A 53 -7.28 -8.95 -21.00
C ALA A 53 -6.00 -9.73 -20.66
N ALA A 54 -4.93 -9.05 -20.22
CA ALA A 54 -3.64 -9.67 -19.93
C ALA A 54 -3.45 -10.00 -18.42
N PHE A 55 -4.24 -9.39 -17.54
CA PHE A 55 -4.08 -9.59 -16.10
C PHE A 55 -4.71 -10.91 -15.63
N PRO A 56 -4.10 -11.53 -14.61
CA PRO A 56 -4.66 -12.72 -14.00
C PRO A 56 -5.95 -12.41 -13.23
N PRO A 57 -6.77 -13.45 -12.93
CA PRO A 57 -7.91 -13.31 -12.01
C PRO A 57 -7.50 -12.65 -10.69
N GLY A 58 -8.33 -11.73 -10.19
CA GLY A 58 -8.06 -10.98 -8.96
C GLY A 58 -7.46 -9.59 -9.20
N LEU A 59 -6.90 -9.31 -10.39
CA LEU A 59 -6.43 -8.00 -10.80
C LEU A 59 -7.39 -7.38 -11.81
N ARG A 60 -7.92 -6.19 -11.48
CA ARG A 60 -8.84 -5.44 -12.34
C ARG A 60 -8.24 -4.09 -12.73
N VAL A 61 -8.26 -3.78 -14.01
CA VAL A 61 -8.02 -2.41 -14.50
C VAL A 61 -9.31 -1.61 -14.31
N THR A 62 -9.25 -0.55 -13.54
CA THR A 62 -10.40 0.33 -13.28
C THR A 62 -10.51 1.46 -14.27
N ALA A 63 -9.36 2.06 -14.64
CA ALA A 63 -9.29 3.13 -15.64
C ALA A 63 -7.86 3.26 -16.17
N ALA A 64 -7.73 3.91 -17.33
CA ALA A 64 -6.50 4.51 -17.82
C ALA A 64 -6.79 5.96 -18.19
N ALA A 65 -5.92 6.89 -17.81
CA ALA A 65 -6.08 8.32 -18.07
C ALA A 65 -4.72 9.01 -18.06
N ALA A 66 -4.69 10.27 -18.54
CA ALA A 66 -3.51 11.11 -18.32
C ALA A 66 -3.32 11.36 -16.82
N PRO A 67 -2.10 11.20 -16.29
CA PRO A 67 -1.87 11.43 -14.87
C PRO A 67 -2.06 12.90 -14.50
N VAL A 68 -2.86 13.18 -13.47
CA VAL A 68 -2.98 14.52 -12.86
C VAL A 68 -1.74 14.80 -12.02
N PHE A 69 -1.29 13.77 -11.28
CA PHE A 69 -0.05 13.82 -10.51
C PHE A 69 0.78 12.57 -10.79
N PRO A 70 2.11 12.69 -10.88
CA PRO A 70 2.95 11.51 -11.00
C PRO A 70 2.90 10.67 -9.70
N VAL A 71 2.99 9.34 -9.83
CA VAL A 71 2.95 8.36 -8.71
C VAL A 71 3.92 8.72 -7.58
N LYS A 72 5.06 9.33 -7.88
CA LYS A 72 6.04 9.79 -6.86
C LYS A 72 5.51 10.86 -5.89
N ARG A 73 4.34 11.48 -6.18
CA ARG A 73 3.68 12.45 -5.28
C ARG A 73 2.90 11.76 -4.15
N ILE A 74 2.68 10.46 -4.23
CA ILE A 74 2.09 9.69 -3.14
C ILE A 74 2.96 9.84 -1.90
N LYS A 75 2.32 10.20 -0.77
CA LYS A 75 3.00 10.35 0.51
C LYS A 75 2.49 9.38 1.56
N TYR A 76 1.19 9.13 1.58
CA TYR A 76 0.55 8.26 2.56
C TYR A 76 -0.38 7.26 1.88
N ALA A 77 -0.69 6.19 2.62
CA ALA A 77 -1.73 5.24 2.25
C ALA A 77 -2.67 4.99 3.43
N VAL A 78 -3.94 4.83 3.12
CA VAL A 78 -4.99 4.50 4.10
C VAL A 78 -5.28 3.02 4.00
N TYR A 79 -5.21 2.34 5.13
CA TYR A 79 -5.48 0.92 5.27
C TYR A 79 -6.62 0.64 6.22
N ARG A 80 -7.39 -0.40 5.91
CA ARG A 80 -8.23 -1.11 6.87
C ARG A 80 -7.49 -2.36 7.31
N ILE A 81 -7.32 -2.53 8.62
CA ILE A 81 -6.64 -3.69 9.22
C ILE A 81 -7.64 -4.38 10.12
N GLY A 82 -7.96 -5.64 9.85
CA GLY A 82 -8.75 -6.50 10.72
C GLY A 82 -7.82 -7.45 11.47
N ILE A 83 -8.03 -7.63 12.76
CA ILE A 83 -7.26 -8.53 13.62
C ILE A 83 -8.23 -9.36 14.43
N VAL A 84 -8.20 -10.67 14.28
CA VAL A 84 -8.91 -11.58 15.18
C VAL A 84 -8.11 -11.72 16.47
N THR A 85 -8.64 -11.18 17.57
CA THR A 85 -7.91 -11.07 18.85
C THR A 85 -8.88 -10.88 20.00
N SER A 86 -8.44 -11.25 21.21
CA SER A 86 -9.16 -10.95 22.46
C SER A 86 -8.82 -9.57 23.04
N LEU A 87 -7.90 -8.81 22.41
CA LEU A 87 -7.50 -7.48 22.86
C LEU A 87 -8.69 -6.51 22.78
N ALA A 88 -8.93 -5.75 23.86
CA ALA A 88 -9.98 -4.73 23.86
C ALA A 88 -9.55 -3.47 23.10
N ALA A 89 -10.48 -2.80 22.42
CA ALA A 89 -10.19 -1.57 21.66
C ALA A 89 -9.51 -0.49 22.53
N ALA A 90 -9.98 -0.30 23.77
CA ALA A 90 -9.39 0.67 24.71
C ALA A 90 -7.93 0.33 25.10
N GLU A 91 -7.55 -0.93 25.08
CA GLU A 91 -6.15 -1.35 25.31
C GLU A 91 -5.30 -1.11 24.08
N ALA A 92 -5.83 -1.42 22.90
CA ALA A 92 -5.17 -1.13 21.62
C ALA A 92 -4.93 0.38 21.45
N GLU A 93 -5.93 1.23 21.74
CA GLU A 93 -5.78 2.69 21.69
C GLU A 93 -4.67 3.19 22.61
N ARG A 94 -4.61 2.68 23.83
CA ARG A 94 -3.54 3.03 24.79
C ARG A 94 -2.16 2.60 24.29
N ALA A 95 -2.06 1.40 23.71
CA ALA A 95 -0.81 0.90 23.15
C ALA A 95 -0.34 1.76 21.95
N LEU A 96 -1.27 2.15 21.06
CA LEU A 96 -0.98 2.98 19.89
C LEU A 96 -0.61 4.43 20.22
N ALA A 97 -0.94 4.93 21.42
CA ALA A 97 -0.61 6.28 21.85
C ALA A 97 0.89 6.45 22.20
N GLY A 98 1.58 5.37 22.55
CA GLY A 98 2.99 5.35 22.94
C GLY A 98 3.95 4.94 21.82
N PRO A 99 5.24 4.77 22.14
CA PRO A 99 6.23 4.16 21.23
C PRO A 99 5.80 2.75 20.81
N MET A 100 6.05 2.41 19.56
CA MET A 100 5.67 1.13 18.96
C MET A 100 6.92 0.39 18.44
N PRO A 101 7.74 -0.19 19.33
CA PRO A 101 8.91 -0.92 18.92
C PRO A 101 8.53 -2.24 18.25
N VAL A 102 9.03 -2.47 17.04
CA VAL A 102 8.86 -3.73 16.30
C VAL A 102 10.21 -4.25 15.83
N GLU A 103 10.35 -5.56 15.76
CA GLU A 103 11.53 -6.18 15.19
C GLU A 103 11.44 -6.26 13.67
N LYS A 104 12.41 -5.69 13.00
CA LYS A 104 12.57 -5.81 11.56
C LYS A 104 13.78 -6.68 11.22
N ARG A 105 13.52 -7.80 10.54
CA ARG A 105 14.58 -8.67 10.00
C ARG A 105 15.04 -8.17 8.65
N GLY A 106 16.32 -7.97 8.49
CA GLY A 106 16.95 -7.58 7.24
C GLY A 106 18.19 -8.42 6.94
N LYS A 107 18.85 -8.17 5.82
CA LYS A 107 20.08 -8.88 5.44
C LYS A 107 21.21 -8.73 6.47
N SER A 108 21.23 -7.63 7.22
CA SER A 108 22.22 -7.31 8.26
C SER A 108 21.81 -7.76 9.67
N GLY A 109 20.75 -8.56 9.81
CA GLY A 109 20.27 -9.05 11.12
C GLY A 109 18.92 -8.47 11.53
N VAL A 110 18.60 -8.62 12.82
CA VAL A 110 17.38 -8.10 13.45
C VAL A 110 17.68 -6.73 14.05
N ARG A 111 16.81 -5.76 13.82
CA ARG A 111 16.88 -4.45 14.47
C ARG A 111 15.48 -4.05 14.98
N THR A 112 15.46 -3.40 16.12
CA THR A 112 14.23 -2.77 16.64
C THR A 112 14.03 -1.42 15.98
N LEU A 113 12.80 -1.16 15.53
CA LEU A 113 12.38 0.10 14.94
C LEU A 113 11.11 0.56 15.64
N ASP A 114 11.08 1.82 16.08
CA ASP A 114 9.83 2.44 16.50
C ASP A 114 9.03 2.86 15.25
N ILE A 115 7.86 2.26 15.06
CA ILE A 115 7.01 2.54 13.90
C ILE A 115 6.00 3.67 14.15
N ARG A 116 5.85 4.13 15.38
CA ARG A 116 4.88 5.19 15.73
C ARG A 116 5.04 6.46 14.88
N PRO A 117 6.26 6.96 14.60
CA PRO A 117 6.45 8.14 13.76
C PRO A 117 5.98 8.00 12.31
N LEU A 118 5.81 6.76 11.82
CA LEU A 118 5.36 6.45 10.46
C LEU A 118 3.83 6.35 10.34
N ILE A 119 3.11 6.48 11.46
CA ILE A 119 1.65 6.43 11.55
C ILE A 119 1.13 7.84 11.78
N ARG A 120 0.38 8.36 10.81
CA ARG A 120 -0.23 9.70 10.87
C ARG A 120 -1.50 9.71 11.70
N ASP A 121 -2.33 8.69 11.48
CA ASP A 121 -3.60 8.51 12.17
C ASP A 121 -3.92 7.03 12.25
N CYS A 122 -4.58 6.63 13.34
CA CYS A 122 -5.03 5.27 13.52
C CYS A 122 -6.25 5.25 14.47
N ALA A 123 -7.42 5.00 13.90
CA ALA A 123 -8.65 4.79 14.66
C ALA A 123 -8.88 3.30 14.89
N VAL A 124 -9.33 2.93 16.08
CA VAL A 124 -9.60 1.56 16.49
C VAL A 124 -11.10 1.39 16.73
N ALA A 125 -11.66 0.28 16.31
CA ALA A 125 -13.04 -0.12 16.60
C ALA A 125 -13.06 -1.58 17.04
N GLN A 126 -13.88 -1.88 18.08
CA GLN A 126 -14.15 -3.26 18.48
C GLN A 126 -15.06 -3.91 17.44
N THR A 127 -14.77 -5.18 17.10
CA THR A 127 -15.65 -6.03 16.27
C THR A 127 -16.12 -7.25 17.07
N GLY A 128 -16.97 -8.08 16.47
CA GLY A 128 -17.46 -9.28 17.15
C GLY A 128 -16.39 -10.33 17.44
N ASP A 129 -15.30 -10.32 16.67
CA ASP A 129 -14.22 -11.31 16.70
C ASP A 129 -12.83 -10.68 16.94
N GLY A 130 -12.77 -9.38 17.20
CA GLY A 130 -11.50 -8.70 17.46
C GLY A 130 -11.52 -7.20 17.23
N LEU A 131 -10.58 -6.71 16.46
CA LEU A 131 -10.37 -5.29 16.20
C LEU A 131 -10.41 -4.97 14.71
N ALA A 132 -10.92 -3.80 14.38
CA ALA A 132 -10.76 -3.18 13.07
C ALA A 132 -10.11 -1.81 13.22
N LEU A 133 -9.02 -1.59 12.48
CA LEU A 133 -8.27 -0.34 12.50
C LEU A 133 -8.38 0.36 11.14
N ASP A 134 -8.60 1.66 11.14
CA ASP A 134 -8.39 2.52 9.98
C ASP A 134 -7.11 3.32 10.23
N ALA A 135 -6.05 3.01 9.48
CA ALA A 135 -4.73 3.58 9.68
C ALA A 135 -4.25 4.34 8.45
N THR A 136 -3.72 5.55 8.66
CA THR A 136 -3.00 6.33 7.65
C THR A 136 -1.51 6.27 7.95
N VAL A 137 -0.73 5.72 7.03
CA VAL A 137 0.71 5.49 7.24
C VAL A 137 1.54 6.05 6.09
N ASP A 138 2.83 6.25 6.34
CA ASP A 138 3.80 6.65 5.32
C ASP A 138 3.89 5.58 4.22
N ALA A 139 3.81 6.05 2.96
CA ALA A 139 3.79 5.19 1.76
C ALA A 139 4.54 5.83 0.57
N SER A 140 5.65 6.48 0.84
CA SER A 140 6.52 7.07 -0.19
C SER A 140 7.79 6.25 -0.39
N GLY A 141 8.54 6.54 -1.47
CA GLY A 141 9.86 5.91 -1.71
C GLY A 141 10.90 6.23 -0.64
N GLU A 142 10.73 7.31 0.13
CA GLU A 142 11.63 7.73 1.19
C GLU A 142 11.23 7.16 2.56
N SER A 143 9.93 7.01 2.79
CA SER A 143 9.38 6.58 4.07
C SER A 143 8.18 5.66 3.84
N TYR A 144 8.28 4.44 4.36
CA TYR A 144 7.27 3.40 4.16
C TYR A 144 7.08 2.55 5.42
N LEU A 145 5.82 2.36 5.79
CA LEU A 145 5.43 1.39 6.80
C LEU A 145 4.57 0.28 6.18
N ASN A 146 5.00 -0.97 6.37
CA ASN A 146 4.12 -2.10 6.13
C ASN A 146 3.07 -2.15 7.26
N PRO A 147 1.76 -2.02 6.96
CA PRO A 147 0.71 -1.96 7.98
C PRO A 147 0.60 -3.23 8.82
N SER A 148 1.09 -4.38 8.36
CA SER A 148 1.14 -5.61 9.15
C SER A 148 1.96 -5.48 10.43
N TYR A 149 2.90 -4.54 10.52
CA TYR A 149 3.64 -4.27 11.77
C TYR A 149 2.74 -3.68 12.86
N ILE A 150 1.66 -2.97 12.50
CA ILE A 150 0.70 -2.46 13.48
C ILE A 150 -0.03 -3.64 14.13
N ALA A 151 -0.50 -4.60 13.32
CA ALA A 151 -1.13 -5.81 13.84
C ALA A 151 -0.18 -6.63 14.71
N ALA A 152 1.05 -6.87 14.23
CA ALA A 152 2.07 -7.62 14.97
C ALA A 152 2.49 -6.93 16.29
N PHE A 153 2.42 -5.60 16.37
CA PHE A 153 2.68 -4.85 17.61
C PHE A 153 1.54 -5.03 18.61
N LEU A 154 0.28 -4.99 18.14
CA LEU A 154 -0.89 -5.10 19.03
C LEU A 154 -1.08 -6.54 19.53
N ASP A 155 -0.96 -7.50 18.63
CA ASP A 155 -1.08 -8.92 18.96
C ASP A 155 -0.12 -9.76 18.09
N PRO A 156 1.09 -10.07 18.61
CA PRO A 156 2.06 -10.89 17.89
C PRO A 156 1.61 -12.33 17.64
N ALA A 157 0.59 -12.81 18.37
CA ALA A 157 0.05 -14.16 18.27
C ALA A 157 -1.21 -14.23 17.41
N ALA A 158 -1.68 -13.12 16.85
CA ALA A 158 -2.88 -13.11 16.00
C ALA A 158 -2.67 -14.00 14.76
N GLU A 159 -3.55 -15.00 14.59
CA GLU A 159 -3.50 -15.95 13.49
C GLU A 159 -4.20 -15.45 12.22
N ASP A 160 -5.23 -14.59 12.34
CA ASP A 160 -5.96 -14.00 11.23
C ASP A 160 -5.81 -12.46 11.26
N VAL A 161 -5.04 -11.96 10.29
CA VAL A 161 -4.83 -10.53 10.06
C VAL A 161 -5.14 -10.22 8.61
N ARG A 162 -6.14 -9.36 8.39
CA ARG A 162 -6.53 -8.89 7.06
C ARG A 162 -6.14 -7.44 6.87
N VAL A 163 -5.43 -7.17 5.77
CA VAL A 163 -4.95 -5.83 5.44
C VAL A 163 -5.47 -5.44 4.07
N LEU A 164 -6.26 -4.37 4.02
CA LEU A 164 -6.83 -3.81 2.81
C LEU A 164 -6.34 -2.37 2.61
N ARG A 165 -5.59 -2.10 1.55
CA ARG A 165 -5.27 -0.73 1.13
C ARG A 165 -6.50 -0.11 0.48
N ARG A 166 -6.98 1.01 1.00
CA ARG A 166 -8.20 1.67 0.52
C ARG A 166 -7.92 2.80 -0.47
N ARG A 167 -6.87 3.59 -0.22
CA ARG A 167 -6.48 4.73 -1.07
C ARG A 167 -5.08 5.23 -0.74
N PHE A 168 -4.51 5.97 -1.69
CA PHE A 168 -3.32 6.77 -1.48
C PHE A 168 -3.67 8.24 -1.27
N LEU A 169 -2.76 8.96 -0.59
CA LEU A 169 -2.91 10.39 -0.31
C LEU A 169 -1.63 11.15 -0.70
N LEU A 170 -1.84 12.40 -1.07
CA LEU A 170 -0.79 13.40 -1.26
C LEU A 170 -0.29 13.93 0.09
N ALA A 171 0.74 14.78 0.08
CA ALA A 171 1.33 15.36 1.29
C ALA A 171 0.37 16.28 2.06
N ASP A 172 -0.57 16.92 1.37
CA ASP A 172 -1.63 17.76 1.94
C ASP A 172 -2.83 16.99 2.48
N GLY A 173 -2.82 15.64 2.33
CA GLY A 173 -3.92 14.76 2.71
C GLY A 173 -5.01 14.61 1.64
N GLY A 174 -4.90 15.29 0.51
CA GLY A 174 -5.78 15.11 -0.64
C GLY A 174 -5.67 13.69 -1.23
N ALA A 175 -6.78 13.17 -1.78
CA ALA A 175 -6.76 11.87 -2.42
C ALA A 175 -5.84 11.90 -3.66
N PHE A 176 -5.02 10.87 -3.83
CA PHE A 176 -4.30 10.61 -5.07
C PHE A 176 -5.22 9.83 -6.00
N CYS A 177 -5.49 10.40 -7.18
CA CYS A 177 -6.36 9.85 -8.23
C CYS A 177 -5.89 10.29 -9.62
#